data_7e54e80e9f825b06e976f68506ee13f1
#
_entry.id   7e54e80e9f825b06e976f68506ee13f1
#
_cell.length_a   1.000
_cell.length_b   1.000
_cell.length_c   1.000
_cell.angle_alpha   90.00
_cell.angle_beta   90.00
_cell.angle_gamma   90.00
#
_symmetry.space_group_name_H-M   'P 1'
#
loop_
_entity.id
_entity.type
_entity.pdbx_description
1 polymer ?
#
loop_
_entity_poly.entity_id
_entity_poly.type
_entity_poly.pdbx_seq_one_letter_code
_entity_poly.pdbx_strand_id
1 'polypeptide(L)'
;MRTGTLARYQMNIKNELTKYWSLQDNEKASLLDHVYNNEKMSWIQIAETLNTYPNKIRREAKRLGISSRTKSNAQKEALNSGRSQHPTEGKELTEETKLKISECQGSVWDTLSEKEREKRSIIGKRSWNKKTEKEKQELIRKGSEAIREAARTGSKLERFLLESLTERNYRVQFHKEHWLKNQKLETDLFVEDLLTVIEVDGPSHFAPVWGEKNLLKNQQTDLEKSGLILGQGLVLIRIKQTKRISQRYLRKILKDLLCVLDQIRKEFPKENKRYIEL
;
A
#
# COMPACT_ATOMS: atom_id res chain seq x y z
N MET A 1 40.50 7.97 -3.15
CA MET A 1 41.05 9.32 -3.49
C MET A 1 40.03 10.47 -3.59
N ARG A 2 38.72 10.25 -3.36
CA ARG A 2 37.65 11.31 -3.46
C ARG A 2 37.43 12.13 -2.16
N THR A 3 37.86 11.66 -1.02
CA THR A 3 37.60 12.32 0.27
C THR A 3 38.49 13.56 0.54
N GLY A 4 39.72 13.59 0.02
CA GLY A 4 40.63 14.72 0.21
C GLY A 4 40.28 15.98 -0.57
N THR A 5 39.64 15.82 -1.74
CA THR A 5 39.25 16.96 -2.62
C THR A 5 38.03 17.69 -2.05
N LEU A 6 37.08 16.94 -1.50
CA LEU A 6 35.86 17.50 -0.90
C LEU A 6 36.16 18.28 0.40
N ALA A 7 37.07 17.76 1.22
CA ALA A 7 37.49 18.41 2.44
C ALA A 7 38.27 19.73 2.16
N ARG A 8 39.10 19.76 1.13
CA ARG A 8 39.79 20.99 0.68
C ARG A 8 38.84 22.03 0.14
N TYR A 9 37.82 21.61 -0.61
CA TYR A 9 36.78 22.48 -1.15
C TYR A 9 35.93 23.13 -0.05
N GLN A 10 35.50 22.34 0.92
CA GLN A 10 34.74 22.82 2.09
C GLN A 10 35.55 23.76 2.96
N MET A 11 36.90 23.54 3.07
CA MET A 11 37.80 24.40 3.79
C MET A 11 38.02 25.75 3.09
N ASN A 12 38.00 25.76 1.76
CA ASN A 12 38.06 27.01 0.97
C ASN A 12 36.82 27.89 1.17
N ILE A 13 35.63 27.29 1.12
CA ILE A 13 34.36 28.01 1.37
C ILE A 13 34.32 28.63 2.77
N LYS A 14 34.79 27.88 3.79
CA LYS A 14 34.88 28.41 5.15
C LYS A 14 35.87 29.61 5.23
N ASN A 15 37.00 29.54 4.56
CA ASN A 15 37.95 30.62 4.50
C ASN A 15 37.43 31.87 3.78
N GLU A 16 36.62 31.69 2.72
CA GLU A 16 35.96 32.80 2.02
C GLU A 16 34.90 33.45 2.92
N LEU A 17 34.11 32.63 3.62
CA LEU A 17 33.08 33.11 4.57
C LEU A 17 33.73 33.90 5.72
N THR A 18 34.92 33.57 6.23
CA THR A 18 35.56 34.34 7.31
C THR A 18 35.82 35.81 6.94
N LYS A 19 36.00 36.10 5.67
CA LYS A 19 36.20 37.47 5.13
C LYS A 19 34.90 38.18 4.76
N TYR A 20 33.75 37.55 4.94
CA TYR A 20 32.43 38.02 4.49
C TYR A 20 32.15 39.49 4.89
N TRP A 21 32.43 39.83 6.14
CA TRP A 21 32.08 41.16 6.66
C TRP A 21 32.93 42.29 6.07
N SER A 22 34.10 42.00 5.49
CA SER A 22 34.98 42.96 4.84
C SER A 22 34.69 43.16 3.32
N LEU A 23 33.81 42.33 2.74
CA LEU A 23 33.50 42.38 1.31
C LEU A 23 32.54 43.53 0.97
N GLN A 24 32.54 43.92 -0.31
CA GLN A 24 31.52 44.84 -0.88
C GLN A 24 30.18 44.15 -1.05
N ASP A 25 29.07 44.87 -1.14
CA ASP A 25 27.72 44.33 -1.18
C ASP A 25 27.48 43.33 -2.35
N ASN A 26 28.05 43.60 -3.52
CA ASN A 26 27.94 42.70 -4.68
C ASN A 26 28.69 41.37 -4.43
N GLU A 27 29.85 41.42 -3.80
CA GLU A 27 30.62 40.22 -3.44
C GLU A 27 29.93 39.43 -2.33
N LYS A 28 29.37 40.14 -1.33
CA LYS A 28 28.56 39.52 -0.27
C LYS A 28 27.34 38.79 -0.84
N ALA A 29 26.65 39.42 -1.79
CA ALA A 29 25.48 38.83 -2.45
C ALA A 29 25.87 37.56 -3.21
N SER A 30 26.90 37.62 -4.02
CA SER A 30 27.40 36.49 -4.80
C SER A 30 27.83 35.31 -3.91
N LEU A 31 28.62 35.57 -2.89
CA LEU A 31 29.13 34.55 -1.95
C LEU A 31 27.95 33.91 -1.16
N LEU A 32 27.04 34.73 -0.63
CA LEU A 32 25.96 34.26 0.19
C LEU A 32 24.95 33.44 -0.64
N ASP A 33 24.67 33.85 -1.87
CA ASP A 33 23.84 33.12 -2.82
C ASP A 33 24.47 31.77 -3.19
N HIS A 34 25.75 31.77 -3.54
CA HIS A 34 26.50 30.55 -3.84
C HIS A 34 26.45 29.54 -2.69
N VAL A 35 26.80 29.97 -1.48
CA VAL A 35 26.83 29.09 -0.31
C VAL A 35 25.44 28.59 0.08
N TYR A 36 24.43 29.43 -0.05
CA TYR A 36 23.07 29.04 0.30
C TYR A 36 22.42 28.20 -0.79
N ASN A 37 22.43 28.63 -2.06
CA ASN A 37 21.68 27.97 -3.13
C ASN A 37 22.47 26.87 -3.84
N ASN A 38 23.80 26.97 -3.99
CA ASN A 38 24.61 25.95 -4.67
C ASN A 38 25.13 24.90 -3.69
N GLU A 39 25.75 25.33 -2.59
CA GLU A 39 26.30 24.44 -1.56
C GLU A 39 25.25 23.92 -0.58
N LYS A 40 24.00 24.37 -0.72
CA LYS A 40 22.87 23.91 0.10
C LYS A 40 23.04 24.10 1.61
N MET A 41 23.93 24.97 2.06
CA MET A 41 24.07 25.28 3.48
C MET A 41 22.78 25.90 4.03
N SER A 42 22.51 25.67 5.30
CA SER A 42 21.42 26.33 6.01
C SER A 42 21.83 27.67 6.55
N TRP A 43 20.86 28.56 6.80
CA TRP A 43 21.16 29.84 7.47
C TRP A 43 21.83 29.68 8.84
N ILE A 44 21.58 28.57 9.52
CA ILE A 44 22.21 28.21 10.79
C ILE A 44 23.69 27.91 10.57
N GLN A 45 24.03 27.04 9.62
CA GLN A 45 25.44 26.69 9.31
C GLN A 45 26.27 27.90 8.83
N ILE A 46 25.62 28.75 7.97
CA ILE A 46 26.30 29.99 7.53
C ILE A 46 26.52 30.92 8.72
N ALA A 47 25.54 31.06 9.60
CA ALA A 47 25.66 31.91 10.79
C ALA A 47 26.74 31.41 11.77
N GLU A 48 26.81 30.10 11.99
CA GLU A 48 27.85 29.46 12.78
C GLU A 48 29.27 29.73 12.22
N THR A 49 29.43 29.59 10.88
CA THR A 49 30.71 29.84 10.23
C THR A 49 31.11 31.32 10.32
N LEU A 50 30.12 32.24 10.29
CA LEU A 50 30.33 33.68 10.41
C LEU A 50 30.40 34.20 11.87
N ASN A 51 30.36 33.28 12.84
CA ASN A 51 30.29 33.59 14.26
C ASN A 51 29.18 34.60 14.60
N THR A 52 27.95 34.33 14.11
CA THR A 52 26.82 35.22 14.27
C THR A 52 25.49 34.40 14.44
N TYR A 53 24.35 35.07 14.53
CA TYR A 53 23.09 34.39 14.68
C TYR A 53 22.28 34.33 13.35
N PRO A 54 21.48 33.28 13.14
CA PRO A 54 20.79 33.02 11.85
C PRO A 54 19.88 34.15 11.40
N ASN A 55 19.25 34.86 12.32
CA ASN A 55 18.34 35.97 11.98
C ASN A 55 19.10 37.17 11.40
N LYS A 56 20.35 37.42 11.80
CA LYS A 56 21.17 38.46 11.18
C LYS A 56 21.45 38.12 9.73
N ILE A 57 21.84 36.87 9.45
CA ILE A 57 22.10 36.41 8.08
C ILE A 57 20.85 36.46 7.22
N ARG A 58 19.69 36.08 7.75
CA ARG A 58 18.42 36.19 7.00
C ARG A 58 18.05 37.63 6.64
N ARG A 59 18.30 38.57 7.55
CA ARG A 59 18.06 40.00 7.27
C ARG A 59 19.03 40.50 6.22
N GLU A 60 20.29 40.11 6.31
CA GLU A 60 21.31 40.48 5.34
C GLU A 60 21.01 39.89 3.96
N ALA A 61 20.64 38.61 3.87
CA ALA A 61 20.20 37.97 2.64
C ALA A 61 19.02 38.71 2.00
N LYS A 62 18.04 39.11 2.82
CA LYS A 62 16.88 39.90 2.34
C LYS A 62 17.32 41.26 1.83
N ARG A 63 18.26 41.93 2.52
CA ARG A 63 18.81 43.24 2.08
C ARG A 63 19.53 43.11 0.75
N LEU A 64 20.25 42.01 0.53
CA LEU A 64 20.98 41.73 -0.70
C LEU A 64 20.12 41.08 -1.80
N GLY A 65 18.80 40.99 -1.64
CA GLY A 65 17.88 40.42 -2.62
C GLY A 65 17.87 38.90 -2.76
N ILE A 66 18.50 38.17 -1.83
CA ILE A 66 18.54 36.70 -1.86
C ILE A 66 17.27 36.15 -1.22
N SER A 67 16.50 35.39 -1.99
CA SER A 67 15.29 34.75 -1.51
C SER A 67 15.58 33.47 -0.71
N SER A 68 14.88 33.29 0.42
CA SER A 68 14.97 32.04 1.17
C SER A 68 14.23 30.91 0.46
N ARG A 69 14.78 29.70 0.52
CA ARG A 69 14.10 28.49 0.07
C ARG A 69 12.75 28.33 0.77
N THR A 70 11.77 27.76 0.08
CA THR A 70 10.48 27.39 0.70
C THR A 70 10.70 26.42 1.86
N LYS A 71 9.80 26.40 2.82
CA LYS A 71 9.86 25.44 3.96
C LYS A 71 10.00 23.99 3.47
N SER A 72 9.26 23.62 2.42
CA SER A 72 9.31 22.28 1.81
C SER A 72 10.70 21.96 1.25
N ASN A 73 11.32 22.89 0.49
CA ASN A 73 12.65 22.69 -0.08
C ASN A 73 13.74 22.67 1.01
N ALA A 74 13.63 23.53 2.00
CA ALA A 74 14.57 23.54 3.12
C ALA A 74 14.53 22.21 3.91
N GLN A 75 13.35 21.63 4.12
CA GLN A 75 13.18 20.35 4.78
C GLN A 75 13.73 19.20 3.92
N LYS A 76 13.45 19.18 2.61
CA LYS A 76 14.02 18.18 1.70
C LYS A 76 15.54 18.20 1.73
N GLU A 77 16.15 19.39 1.68
CA GLU A 77 17.61 19.53 1.76
C GLU A 77 18.19 19.11 3.13
N ALA A 78 17.46 19.36 4.20
CA ALA A 78 17.86 18.92 5.54
C ALA A 78 17.84 17.39 5.66
N LEU A 79 16.84 16.72 5.10
CA LEU A 79 16.74 15.26 5.04
C LEU A 79 17.83 14.66 4.13
N ASN A 80 18.00 15.19 2.91
CA ASN A 80 18.95 14.68 1.93
C ASN A 80 20.41 14.82 2.42
N SER A 81 20.70 15.86 3.18
CA SER A 81 22.04 16.13 3.77
C SER A 81 22.26 15.45 5.12
N GLY A 82 21.30 14.67 5.64
CA GLY A 82 21.39 14.02 6.95
C GLY A 82 21.34 14.97 8.15
N ARG A 83 21.07 16.28 7.95
CA ARG A 83 20.92 17.27 9.04
C ARG A 83 19.65 17.09 9.85
N SER A 84 18.68 16.39 9.29
CA SER A 84 17.42 16.04 9.95
C SER A 84 17.07 14.61 9.60
N GLN A 85 16.46 13.90 10.51
CA GLN A 85 15.90 12.58 10.26
C GLN A 85 14.39 12.70 10.06
N HIS A 86 13.83 11.83 9.23
CA HIS A 86 12.38 11.77 9.08
C HIS A 86 11.77 11.30 10.42
N PRO A 87 10.74 11.97 10.96
CA PRO A 87 10.17 11.63 12.28
C PRO A 87 9.70 10.17 12.43
N THR A 88 9.39 9.53 11.30
CA THR A 88 8.91 8.13 11.23
C THR A 88 9.95 7.17 10.66
N GLU A 89 11.19 7.64 10.41
CA GLU A 89 12.26 6.78 9.90
C GLU A 89 12.62 5.71 10.94
N GLY A 90 12.62 4.45 10.51
CA GLY A 90 12.88 3.30 11.37
C GLY A 90 11.81 2.99 12.42
N LYS A 91 10.67 3.70 12.42
CA LYS A 91 9.54 3.42 13.31
C LYS A 91 8.45 2.67 12.58
N GLU A 92 8.02 1.55 13.14
CA GLU A 92 6.80 0.90 12.69
C GLU A 92 5.58 1.71 13.10
N LEU A 93 4.64 1.85 12.18
CA LEU A 93 3.35 2.47 12.49
C LEU A 93 2.53 1.53 13.37
N THR A 94 1.86 2.08 14.37
CA THR A 94 0.90 1.30 15.17
C THR A 94 -0.23 0.78 14.30
N GLU A 95 -0.83 -0.36 14.69
CA GLU A 95 -1.94 -0.96 13.94
C GLU A 95 -3.13 0.00 13.80
N GLU A 96 -3.41 0.81 14.83
CA GLU A 96 -4.42 1.86 14.78
C GLU A 96 -4.11 2.92 13.71
N THR A 97 -2.85 3.33 13.59
CA THR A 97 -2.42 4.30 12.57
C THR A 97 -2.49 3.69 11.16
N LYS A 98 -2.06 2.44 11.00
CA LYS A 98 -2.18 1.70 9.73
C LYS A 98 -3.65 1.59 9.32
N LEU A 99 -4.54 1.35 10.27
CA LEU A 99 -5.97 1.26 10.03
C LEU A 99 -6.55 2.60 9.56
N LYS A 100 -6.28 3.71 10.27
CA LYS A 100 -6.73 5.05 9.89
C LYS A 100 -6.26 5.43 8.48
N ILE A 101 -5.00 5.12 8.15
CA ILE A 101 -4.46 5.35 6.79
C ILE A 101 -5.24 4.52 5.75
N SER A 102 -5.50 3.24 6.04
CA SER A 102 -6.26 2.36 5.13
C SER A 102 -7.68 2.84 4.91
N GLU A 103 -8.35 3.31 5.94
CA GLU A 103 -9.72 3.87 5.87
C GLU A 103 -9.75 5.15 5.03
N CYS A 104 -8.83 6.09 5.29
CA CYS A 104 -8.72 7.32 4.50
C CYS A 104 -8.41 7.04 3.03
N GLN A 105 -7.46 6.14 2.76
CA GLN A 105 -7.10 5.80 1.37
C GLN A 105 -8.26 5.10 0.64
N GLY A 106 -9.00 4.23 1.31
CA GLY A 106 -10.17 3.57 0.75
C GLY A 106 -11.22 4.59 0.31
N SER A 107 -11.56 5.56 1.16
CA SER A 107 -12.54 6.60 0.84
C SER A 107 -12.10 7.48 -0.33
N VAL A 108 -10.80 7.83 -0.41
CA VAL A 108 -10.24 8.60 -1.53
C VAL A 108 -10.37 7.83 -2.84
N TRP A 109 -10.11 6.51 -2.86
CA TRP A 109 -10.27 5.71 -4.07
C TRP A 109 -11.71 5.62 -4.55
N ASP A 110 -12.66 5.52 -3.64
CA ASP A 110 -14.10 5.45 -3.95
C ASP A 110 -14.61 6.78 -4.54
N THR A 111 -14.01 7.91 -4.16
CA THR A 111 -14.40 9.26 -4.60
C THR A 111 -13.62 9.79 -5.81
N LEU A 112 -12.59 9.06 -6.27
CA LEU A 112 -11.79 9.49 -7.42
C LEU A 112 -12.63 9.55 -8.70
N SER A 113 -12.56 10.70 -9.38
CA SER A 113 -13.14 10.86 -10.71
C SER A 113 -12.45 9.93 -11.73
N GLU A 114 -13.18 9.57 -12.79
CA GLU A 114 -12.66 8.74 -13.88
C GLU A 114 -11.39 9.35 -14.51
N LYS A 115 -11.37 10.65 -14.71
CA LYS A 115 -10.22 11.41 -15.22
C LYS A 115 -8.98 11.29 -14.33
N GLU A 116 -9.15 11.25 -13.00
CA GLU A 116 -8.03 11.05 -12.08
C GLU A 116 -7.56 9.61 -12.03
N ARG A 117 -8.47 8.64 -12.13
CA ARG A 117 -8.13 7.20 -12.27
C ARG A 117 -7.31 6.97 -13.53
N GLU A 118 -7.72 7.57 -14.65
CA GLU A 118 -6.98 7.51 -15.91
C GLU A 118 -5.58 8.12 -15.81
N LYS A 119 -5.43 9.32 -15.22
CA LYS A 119 -4.12 9.92 -14.95
C LYS A 119 -3.20 9.01 -14.15
N ARG A 120 -3.73 8.38 -13.09
CA ARG A 120 -2.94 7.43 -12.26
C ARG A 120 -2.57 6.17 -13.04
N SER A 121 -3.45 5.67 -13.89
CA SER A 121 -3.15 4.55 -14.80
C SER A 121 -2.01 4.89 -15.75
N ILE A 122 -2.02 6.08 -16.36
CA ILE A 122 -0.95 6.56 -17.25
C ILE A 122 0.39 6.65 -16.49
N ILE A 123 0.38 7.20 -15.26
CA ILE A 123 1.58 7.28 -14.42
C ILE A 123 2.10 5.87 -14.11
N GLY A 124 1.22 4.94 -13.76
CA GLY A 124 1.58 3.54 -13.51
C GLY A 124 2.22 2.88 -14.74
N LYS A 125 1.62 3.02 -15.92
CA LYS A 125 2.16 2.52 -17.19
C LYS A 125 3.53 3.13 -17.50
N ARG A 126 3.70 4.44 -17.31
CA ARG A 126 5.01 5.11 -17.50
C ARG A 126 6.07 4.57 -16.52
N SER A 127 5.70 4.37 -15.26
CA SER A 127 6.59 3.80 -14.25
C SER A 127 7.01 2.37 -14.60
N TRP A 128 6.07 1.55 -15.09
CA TRP A 128 6.36 0.21 -15.58
C TRP A 128 7.32 0.21 -16.78
N ASN A 129 7.06 1.08 -17.77
CA ASN A 129 7.87 1.17 -18.98
C ASN A 129 9.30 1.66 -18.71
N LYS A 130 9.53 2.40 -17.62
CA LYS A 130 10.89 2.84 -17.21
C LYS A 130 11.72 1.74 -16.56
N LYS A 131 11.11 0.63 -16.17
CA LYS A 131 11.82 -0.48 -15.55
C LYS A 131 12.61 -1.27 -16.60
N THR A 132 13.76 -1.76 -16.19
CA THR A 132 14.56 -2.69 -17.00
C THR A 132 13.83 -4.03 -17.14
N GLU A 133 14.15 -4.79 -18.19
CA GLU A 133 13.56 -6.12 -18.39
C GLU A 133 13.84 -7.07 -17.21
N LYS A 134 15.02 -6.96 -16.60
CA LYS A 134 15.37 -7.72 -15.39
C LYS A 134 14.44 -7.40 -14.21
N GLU A 135 14.17 -6.12 -13.96
CA GLU A 135 13.24 -5.69 -12.89
C GLU A 135 11.79 -6.13 -13.20
N LYS A 136 11.36 -6.07 -14.44
CA LYS A 136 10.03 -6.56 -14.86
C LYS A 136 9.89 -8.05 -14.63
N GLN A 137 10.88 -8.84 -15.08
CA GLN A 137 10.89 -10.28 -14.87
C GLN A 137 10.87 -10.67 -13.39
N GLU A 138 11.65 -9.96 -12.56
CA GLU A 138 11.66 -10.19 -11.12
C GLU A 138 10.30 -9.88 -10.47
N LEU A 139 9.62 -8.80 -10.88
CA LEU A 139 8.29 -8.46 -10.40
C LEU A 139 7.24 -9.49 -10.84
N ILE A 140 7.32 -9.97 -12.09
CA ILE A 140 6.44 -11.03 -12.62
C ILE A 140 6.67 -12.33 -11.85
N ARG A 141 7.93 -12.70 -11.61
CA ARG A 141 8.29 -13.90 -10.83
C ARG A 141 7.69 -13.83 -9.41
N LYS A 142 7.91 -12.73 -8.69
CA LYS A 142 7.34 -12.51 -7.35
C LYS A 142 5.81 -12.56 -7.35
N GLY A 143 5.16 -11.98 -8.36
CA GLY A 143 3.72 -12.04 -8.53
C GLY A 143 3.22 -13.48 -8.75
N SER A 144 3.90 -14.25 -9.60
CA SER A 144 3.57 -15.65 -9.86
C SER A 144 3.78 -16.54 -8.63
N GLU A 145 4.84 -16.30 -7.86
CA GLU A 145 5.08 -17.02 -6.60
C GLU A 145 3.98 -16.72 -5.58
N ALA A 146 3.58 -15.46 -5.43
CA ALA A 146 2.48 -15.09 -4.53
C ALA A 146 1.15 -15.73 -4.92
N ILE A 147 0.86 -15.88 -6.23
CA ILE A 147 -0.35 -16.56 -6.72
C ILE A 147 -0.28 -18.06 -6.39
N ARG A 148 0.87 -18.72 -6.61
CA ARG A 148 1.06 -20.13 -6.28
C ARG A 148 0.94 -20.39 -4.78
N GLU A 149 1.50 -19.50 -3.98
CA GLU A 149 1.40 -19.57 -2.52
C GLU A 149 -0.05 -19.40 -2.05
N ALA A 150 -0.78 -18.43 -2.61
CA ALA A 150 -2.20 -18.24 -2.33
C ALA A 150 -3.06 -19.44 -2.75
N ALA A 151 -2.74 -20.09 -3.87
CA ALA A 151 -3.43 -21.32 -4.29
C ALA A 151 -3.18 -22.50 -3.33
N ARG A 152 -2.02 -22.56 -2.65
CA ARG A 152 -1.67 -23.64 -1.71
C ARG A 152 -2.13 -23.36 -0.29
N THR A 153 -2.09 -22.10 0.15
CA THR A 153 -2.34 -21.71 1.55
C THR A 153 -3.63 -20.93 1.74
N GLY A 154 -4.40 -20.77 0.68
CA GLY A 154 -5.58 -19.89 0.64
C GLY A 154 -5.24 -18.41 0.41
N SER A 155 -6.21 -17.70 -0.10
CA SER A 155 -6.13 -16.26 -0.32
C SER A 155 -6.05 -15.49 1.01
N LYS A 156 -5.63 -14.23 0.95
CA LYS A 156 -5.61 -13.36 2.13
C LYS A 156 -6.99 -13.22 2.79
N LEU A 157 -8.06 -13.21 1.99
CA LEU A 157 -9.43 -13.10 2.50
C LEU A 157 -9.86 -14.38 3.20
N GLU A 158 -9.62 -15.55 2.59
CA GLU A 158 -9.93 -16.85 3.19
C GLU A 158 -9.23 -17.05 4.53
N ARG A 159 -7.92 -16.78 4.60
CA ARG A 159 -7.15 -16.89 5.86
C ARG A 159 -7.67 -15.93 6.94
N PHE A 160 -7.98 -14.70 6.57
CA PHE A 160 -8.56 -13.73 7.50
C PHE A 160 -9.93 -14.19 8.04
N LEU A 161 -10.78 -14.76 7.16
CA LEU A 161 -12.08 -15.28 7.57
C LEU A 161 -11.92 -16.53 8.46
N LEU A 162 -11.01 -17.44 8.12
CA LEU A 162 -10.69 -18.60 8.94
C LEU A 162 -10.29 -18.19 10.36
N GLU A 163 -9.30 -17.31 10.49
CA GLU A 163 -8.82 -16.81 11.79
C GLU A 163 -9.96 -16.14 12.57
N SER A 164 -10.68 -15.22 11.91
CA SER A 164 -11.76 -14.47 12.56
C SER A 164 -12.95 -15.31 13.01
N LEU A 165 -13.29 -16.38 12.28
CA LEU A 165 -14.35 -17.32 12.66
C LEU A 165 -13.88 -18.26 13.77
N THR A 166 -12.65 -18.77 13.70
CA THR A 166 -12.06 -19.63 14.73
C THR A 166 -11.95 -18.89 16.08
N GLU A 167 -11.51 -17.63 16.09
CA GLU A 167 -11.50 -16.78 17.28
C GLU A 167 -12.88 -16.60 17.93
N ARG A 168 -13.94 -16.77 17.15
CA ARG A 168 -15.35 -16.69 17.61
C ARG A 168 -15.98 -18.05 17.91
N ASN A 169 -15.13 -19.08 18.04
CA ASN A 169 -15.51 -20.45 18.37
C ASN A 169 -16.42 -21.14 17.32
N TYR A 170 -16.35 -20.72 16.04
CA TYR A 170 -16.94 -21.54 14.97
C TYR A 170 -15.99 -22.69 14.64
N ARG A 171 -16.56 -23.89 14.43
CA ARG A 171 -15.79 -25.04 13.91
C ARG A 171 -15.69 -24.92 12.40
N VAL A 172 -14.51 -24.52 11.93
CA VAL A 172 -14.26 -24.28 10.50
C VAL A 172 -13.26 -25.28 9.96
N GLN A 173 -13.59 -26.00 8.93
CA GLN A 173 -12.66 -26.78 8.12
C GLN A 173 -12.21 -25.93 6.94
N PHE A 174 -10.90 -25.86 6.73
CA PHE A 174 -10.27 -25.08 5.68
C PHE A 174 -9.82 -25.99 4.55
N HIS A 175 -10.05 -25.60 3.29
CA HIS A 175 -9.70 -26.35 2.08
C HIS A 175 -10.14 -27.83 2.17
N LYS A 176 -11.43 -28.05 2.47
CA LYS A 176 -11.97 -29.39 2.63
C LYS A 176 -12.16 -30.07 1.27
N GLU A 177 -11.40 -31.14 1.07
CA GLU A 177 -11.46 -32.01 -0.11
C GLU A 177 -12.24 -33.32 0.17
N HIS A 178 -12.55 -34.06 -0.91
CA HIS A 178 -13.05 -35.44 -0.91
C HIS A 178 -14.39 -35.70 -0.21
N TRP A 179 -15.17 -34.70 0.11
CA TRP A 179 -16.45 -34.87 0.80
C TRP A 179 -17.68 -34.59 -0.08
N LEU A 180 -17.47 -33.89 -1.21
CA LEU A 180 -18.46 -33.78 -2.27
C LEU A 180 -18.40 -35.01 -3.18
N LYS A 181 -19.50 -35.36 -3.84
CA LYS A 181 -19.54 -36.51 -4.75
C LYS A 181 -18.48 -36.48 -5.84
N ASN A 182 -18.04 -35.30 -6.26
CA ASN A 182 -16.89 -35.10 -7.14
C ASN A 182 -15.65 -34.86 -6.28
N GLN A 183 -14.77 -35.87 -6.19
CA GLN A 183 -13.55 -35.86 -5.36
C GLN A 183 -12.49 -34.81 -5.73
N LYS A 184 -12.64 -34.12 -6.87
CA LYS A 184 -11.70 -33.08 -7.32
C LYS A 184 -12.10 -31.67 -6.89
N LEU A 185 -13.26 -31.53 -6.25
CA LEU A 185 -13.77 -30.24 -5.80
C LEU A 185 -13.40 -29.99 -4.35
N GLU A 186 -12.72 -28.90 -4.12
CA GLU A 186 -12.32 -28.38 -2.82
C GLU A 186 -13.23 -27.21 -2.44
N THR A 187 -13.57 -27.09 -1.15
CA THR A 187 -14.31 -25.92 -0.62
C THR A 187 -13.41 -25.07 0.22
N ASP A 188 -13.49 -23.73 0.07
CA ASP A 188 -12.59 -22.81 0.75
C ASP A 188 -12.74 -22.89 2.27
N LEU A 189 -13.96 -22.72 2.79
CA LEU A 189 -14.27 -22.82 4.22
C LEU A 189 -15.59 -23.58 4.42
N PHE A 190 -15.61 -24.50 5.36
CA PHE A 190 -16.82 -25.20 5.79
C PHE A 190 -17.07 -24.99 7.28
N VAL A 191 -18.15 -24.31 7.62
CA VAL A 191 -18.61 -24.09 8.99
C VAL A 191 -19.50 -25.24 9.40
N GLU A 192 -18.95 -26.20 10.15
CA GLU A 192 -19.61 -27.45 10.53
C GLU A 192 -20.89 -27.22 11.34
N ASP A 193 -20.79 -26.34 12.34
CA ASP A 193 -21.89 -26.05 13.27
C ASP A 193 -23.15 -25.53 12.59
N LEU A 194 -23.02 -24.97 11.39
CA LEU A 194 -24.08 -24.33 10.63
C LEU A 194 -24.35 -25.03 9.29
N LEU A 195 -23.69 -26.15 8.99
CA LEU A 195 -23.77 -26.85 7.71
C LEU A 195 -23.62 -25.89 6.52
N THR A 196 -22.68 -24.94 6.62
CA THR A 196 -22.52 -23.81 5.70
C THR A 196 -21.17 -23.84 5.03
N VAL A 197 -21.14 -23.81 3.71
CA VAL A 197 -19.95 -23.62 2.89
C VAL A 197 -19.81 -22.14 2.54
N ILE A 198 -18.59 -21.65 2.65
CA ILE A 198 -18.23 -20.28 2.24
C ILE A 198 -17.17 -20.38 1.14
N GLU A 199 -17.48 -19.81 -0.02
CA GLU A 199 -16.60 -19.73 -1.18
C GLU A 199 -16.17 -18.29 -1.42
N VAL A 200 -14.90 -18.07 -1.75
CA VAL A 200 -14.31 -16.74 -1.99
C VAL A 200 -13.92 -16.62 -3.45
N ASP A 201 -14.78 -16.02 -4.23
CA ASP A 201 -14.59 -15.87 -5.67
C ASP A 201 -13.76 -14.66 -6.00
N GLY A 202 -12.52 -14.87 -6.44
CA GLY A 202 -11.62 -13.84 -6.94
C GLY A 202 -12.01 -13.29 -8.32
N PRO A 203 -11.30 -12.26 -8.83
CA PRO A 203 -11.63 -11.63 -10.13
C PRO A 203 -11.66 -12.58 -11.33
N SER A 204 -10.95 -13.70 -11.29
CA SER A 204 -10.91 -14.69 -12.38
C SER A 204 -12.23 -15.45 -12.58
N HIS A 205 -13.15 -15.40 -11.62
CA HIS A 205 -14.49 -15.97 -11.72
C HIS A 205 -15.49 -15.06 -12.46
N PHE A 206 -15.17 -13.75 -12.58
CA PHE A 206 -16.07 -12.73 -13.16
C PHE A 206 -15.51 -12.02 -14.38
N ALA A 207 -14.19 -12.07 -14.56
CA ALA A 207 -13.50 -11.38 -15.65
C ALA A 207 -12.49 -12.30 -16.34
N PRO A 208 -12.23 -12.12 -17.64
CA PRO A 208 -11.31 -12.95 -18.40
C PRO A 208 -9.84 -12.63 -18.10
N VAL A 209 -9.44 -12.68 -16.80
CA VAL A 209 -8.07 -12.39 -16.33
C VAL A 209 -7.05 -13.30 -17.03
N TRP A 210 -7.45 -14.54 -17.30
CA TRP A 210 -6.64 -15.57 -17.97
C TRP A 210 -7.21 -15.97 -19.33
N GLY A 211 -8.04 -15.09 -19.95
CA GLY A 211 -8.72 -15.31 -21.21
C GLY A 211 -10.14 -15.89 -21.05
N GLU A 212 -10.97 -15.69 -22.08
CA GLU A 212 -12.39 -16.05 -22.06
C GLU A 212 -12.64 -17.55 -21.87
N LYS A 213 -11.82 -18.40 -22.49
CA LYS A 213 -11.94 -19.85 -22.35
C LYS A 213 -11.80 -20.32 -20.90
N ASN A 214 -10.87 -19.70 -20.16
CA ASN A 214 -10.68 -20.02 -18.74
C ASN A 214 -11.81 -19.48 -17.87
N LEU A 215 -12.35 -18.31 -18.20
CA LEU A 215 -13.53 -17.76 -17.52
C LEU A 215 -14.73 -18.69 -17.64
N LEU A 216 -15.06 -19.14 -18.87
CA LEU A 216 -16.16 -20.08 -19.10
C LEU A 216 -15.98 -21.39 -18.34
N LYS A 217 -14.75 -21.93 -18.34
CA LYS A 217 -14.43 -23.15 -17.58
C LYS A 217 -14.62 -22.94 -16.07
N ASN A 218 -14.17 -21.82 -15.51
CA ASN A 218 -14.36 -21.50 -14.10
C ASN A 218 -15.85 -21.40 -13.76
N GLN A 219 -16.62 -20.68 -14.56
CA GLN A 219 -18.07 -20.53 -14.36
C GLN A 219 -18.82 -21.87 -14.41
N GLN A 220 -18.44 -22.77 -15.32
CA GLN A 220 -19.03 -24.10 -15.39
C GLN A 220 -18.69 -24.93 -14.14
N THR A 221 -17.44 -24.90 -13.70
CA THR A 221 -17.01 -25.59 -12.46
C THR A 221 -17.74 -25.03 -11.23
N ASP A 222 -17.92 -23.70 -11.17
CA ASP A 222 -18.63 -23.03 -10.08
C ASP A 222 -20.11 -23.44 -10.02
N LEU A 223 -20.77 -23.57 -11.17
CA LEU A 223 -22.16 -24.05 -11.24
C LEU A 223 -22.28 -25.50 -10.77
N GLU A 224 -21.38 -26.38 -11.23
CA GLU A 224 -21.35 -27.78 -10.80
C GLU A 224 -21.12 -27.90 -9.28
N LYS A 225 -20.13 -27.19 -8.75
CA LYS A 225 -19.81 -27.15 -7.31
C LYS A 225 -20.99 -26.64 -6.49
N SER A 226 -21.61 -25.55 -6.92
CA SER A 226 -22.79 -24.97 -6.25
C SER A 226 -23.97 -25.97 -6.21
N GLY A 227 -24.23 -26.65 -7.33
CA GLY A 227 -25.28 -27.68 -7.41
C GLY A 227 -25.03 -28.85 -6.47
N LEU A 228 -23.77 -29.34 -6.35
CA LEU A 228 -23.40 -30.40 -5.45
C LEU A 228 -23.54 -30.01 -3.96
N ILE A 229 -23.13 -28.80 -3.59
CA ILE A 229 -23.23 -28.28 -2.21
C ILE A 229 -24.71 -28.15 -1.82
N LEU A 230 -25.51 -27.49 -2.64
CA LEU A 230 -26.93 -27.29 -2.36
C LEU A 230 -27.70 -28.60 -2.39
N GLY A 231 -27.37 -29.53 -3.29
CA GLY A 231 -27.98 -30.87 -3.38
C GLY A 231 -27.72 -31.76 -2.17
N GLN A 232 -26.67 -31.46 -1.36
CA GLN A 232 -26.44 -32.09 -0.07
C GLN A 232 -27.20 -31.45 1.10
N GLY A 233 -28.04 -30.46 0.81
CA GLY A 233 -28.84 -29.77 1.82
C GLY A 233 -28.04 -28.70 2.62
N LEU A 234 -26.85 -28.34 2.16
CA LEU A 234 -26.00 -27.34 2.80
C LEU A 234 -26.37 -25.93 2.38
N VAL A 235 -25.95 -24.94 3.15
CA VAL A 235 -25.99 -23.54 2.79
C VAL A 235 -24.71 -23.17 2.04
N LEU A 236 -24.82 -22.42 0.95
CA LEU A 236 -23.67 -21.89 0.20
C LEU A 236 -23.67 -20.37 0.28
N ILE A 237 -22.60 -19.82 0.85
CA ILE A 237 -22.32 -18.38 0.87
C ILE A 237 -21.19 -18.10 -0.12
N ARG A 238 -21.44 -17.30 -1.16
CA ARG A 238 -20.43 -16.87 -2.11
C ARG A 238 -20.02 -15.42 -1.86
N ILE A 239 -18.74 -15.19 -1.62
CA ILE A 239 -18.16 -13.87 -1.38
C ILE A 239 -17.47 -13.42 -2.66
N LYS A 240 -18.09 -12.46 -3.37
CA LYS A 240 -17.53 -11.90 -4.61
C LYS A 240 -16.46 -10.87 -4.32
N GLN A 241 -15.19 -11.26 -4.42
CA GLN A 241 -14.07 -10.34 -4.26
C GLN A 241 -13.84 -9.52 -5.52
N THR A 242 -14.62 -8.47 -5.72
CA THR A 242 -14.49 -7.54 -6.86
C THR A 242 -13.55 -6.37 -6.57
N LYS A 243 -13.20 -6.12 -5.31
CA LYS A 243 -12.38 -5.00 -4.85
C LYS A 243 -11.02 -5.48 -4.34
N ARG A 244 -10.05 -4.55 -4.39
CA ARG A 244 -8.72 -4.80 -3.78
C ARG A 244 -8.88 -5.03 -2.28
N ILE A 245 -8.20 -6.04 -1.76
CA ILE A 245 -8.19 -6.37 -0.33
C ILE A 245 -7.54 -5.23 0.47
N SER A 246 -8.33 -4.61 1.33
CA SER A 246 -7.91 -3.62 2.33
C SER A 246 -8.45 -4.04 3.70
N GLN A 247 -7.91 -3.51 4.79
CA GLN A 247 -8.40 -3.80 6.14
C GLN A 247 -9.89 -3.42 6.31
N ARG A 248 -10.29 -2.29 5.71
CA ARG A 248 -11.70 -1.86 5.68
C ARG A 248 -12.58 -2.87 4.96
N TYR A 249 -12.13 -3.37 3.80
CA TYR A 249 -12.87 -4.37 3.03
C TYR A 249 -13.00 -5.68 3.81
N LEU A 250 -11.93 -6.18 4.40
CA LEU A 250 -11.93 -7.41 5.22
C LEU A 250 -12.92 -7.30 6.38
N ARG A 251 -12.93 -6.20 7.12
CA ARG A 251 -13.85 -5.98 8.23
C ARG A 251 -15.30 -5.86 7.78
N LYS A 252 -15.55 -5.22 6.63
CA LYS A 252 -16.90 -5.14 6.06
C LYS A 252 -17.42 -6.53 5.74
N ILE A 253 -16.66 -7.32 4.97
CA ILE A 253 -17.05 -8.69 4.60
C ILE A 253 -17.28 -9.55 5.85
N LEU A 254 -16.39 -9.47 6.84
CA LEU A 254 -16.57 -10.21 8.09
C LEU A 254 -17.87 -9.82 8.80
N LYS A 255 -18.17 -8.52 8.89
CA LYS A 255 -19.43 -8.04 9.50
C LYS A 255 -20.66 -8.58 8.77
N ASP A 256 -20.66 -8.49 7.43
CA ASP A 256 -21.75 -8.95 6.60
C ASP A 256 -21.93 -10.48 6.72
N LEU A 257 -20.80 -11.22 6.69
CA LEU A 257 -20.79 -12.67 6.89
C LEU A 257 -21.32 -13.08 8.27
N LEU A 258 -20.86 -12.45 9.35
CA LEU A 258 -21.34 -12.76 10.70
C LEU A 258 -22.84 -12.52 10.85
N CYS A 259 -23.37 -11.46 10.25
CA CYS A 259 -24.82 -11.20 10.23
C CYS A 259 -25.59 -12.36 9.57
N VAL A 260 -25.09 -12.89 8.44
CA VAL A 260 -25.69 -14.03 7.76
C VAL A 260 -25.57 -15.32 8.58
N LEU A 261 -24.40 -15.60 9.14
CA LEU A 261 -24.20 -16.79 10.00
C LEU A 261 -25.10 -16.76 11.25
N ASP A 262 -25.32 -15.60 11.85
CA ASP A 262 -26.21 -15.42 12.98
C ASP A 262 -27.68 -15.66 12.58
N GLN A 263 -28.08 -15.28 11.37
CA GLN A 263 -29.41 -15.59 10.83
C GLN A 263 -29.59 -17.11 10.63
N ILE A 264 -28.60 -17.77 10.02
CA ILE A 264 -28.61 -19.23 9.80
C ILE A 264 -28.65 -19.97 11.14
N ARG A 265 -27.94 -19.50 12.15
CA ARG A 265 -27.93 -20.09 13.51
C ARG A 265 -29.30 -19.98 14.19
N LYS A 266 -30.02 -18.87 13.98
CA LYS A 266 -31.38 -18.67 14.53
C LYS A 266 -32.43 -19.51 13.81
N GLU A 267 -32.33 -19.57 12.50
CA GLU A 267 -33.27 -20.30 11.65
C GLU A 267 -32.53 -20.83 10.41
N PHE A 268 -32.46 -22.15 10.28
CA PHE A 268 -31.84 -22.78 9.11
C PHE A 268 -32.65 -22.50 7.85
N PRO A 269 -32.04 -21.96 6.76
CA PRO A 269 -32.80 -21.49 5.61
C PRO A 269 -33.46 -22.60 4.82
N LYS A 270 -34.67 -22.30 4.29
CA LYS A 270 -35.38 -23.18 3.37
C LYS A 270 -34.55 -23.39 2.10
N GLU A 271 -34.79 -24.48 1.39
CA GLU A 271 -33.97 -24.90 0.23
C GLU A 271 -33.74 -23.78 -0.80
N ASN A 272 -34.78 -23.04 -1.15
CA ASN A 272 -34.69 -21.91 -2.09
C ASN A 272 -33.96 -20.67 -1.58
N LYS A 273 -33.53 -20.65 -0.32
CA LYS A 273 -32.81 -19.56 0.33
C LYS A 273 -31.41 -19.96 0.81
N ARG A 274 -30.91 -21.15 0.43
CA ARG A 274 -29.60 -21.66 0.84
C ARG A 274 -28.42 -21.14 0.01
N TYR A 275 -28.73 -20.45 -1.09
CA TYR A 275 -27.70 -19.75 -1.87
C TYR A 275 -27.70 -18.26 -1.52
N ILE A 276 -26.56 -17.76 -1.00
CA ILE A 276 -26.43 -16.39 -0.50
C ILE A 276 -25.18 -15.76 -1.13
N GLU A 277 -25.29 -14.55 -1.65
CA GLU A 277 -24.15 -13.78 -2.18
C GLU A 277 -23.82 -12.58 -1.27
N LEU A 278 -22.51 -12.33 -1.06
CA LEU A 278 -21.97 -11.20 -0.29
C LEU A 278 -20.98 -10.37 -1.11
#